data_2350fc81a9091e168ff9ccb2e6db1897
#
_entry.id   2350fc81a9091e168ff9ccb2e6db1897
#
_cell.length_a   1.000
_cell.length_b   1.000
_cell.length_c   1.000
_cell.angle_alpha   90.00
_cell.angle_beta   90.00
_cell.angle_gamma   90.00
#
_symmetry.space_group_name_H-M   'P 1'
#
loop_
_entity.id
_entity.type
_entity.pdbx_description
1 polymer ?
#
loop_
_entity_poly.entity_id
_entity_poly.type
_entity_poly.pdbx_seq_one_letter_code
_entity_poly.pdbx_strand_id
1 'polypeptide(L)'
;MSRRPLSVLLTAVLALLGTAALAPAAASAAPAATAPAPAPAPAPAPAPTNNLDPATNPTVAAGWSGWQDLGGYALSAPTVSSWAAGRLDLFVVGGDNGLWHRWYDNGTWNPWEPLGGNLTGNVSAISWGPGRIDVVGADASSFHLVHRWYGNGTWYAWEDLSEGLTTVNPAVSSQGLGKLDLFITNGGSLLHRSYSNGVWTQWGSIGTEDVSSPAAVSWGPGRIDVVGRATDGRLRHNWYSNGAWAGWETLSARTDGRPAISSRGIGRLDVFAPIADNHIWQRSYDSTGWDQWDDLGGVGLPTVGAVSWGPNRIDLFTFGKQQQIEHGWYS
;
A
#
# COMPACT_ATOMS: atom_id res chain seq x y z
N MET A 1 29.85 75.36 -49.45
CA MET A 1 30.58 75.58 -48.23
C MET A 1 30.25 74.36 -47.28
N SER A 2 31.18 73.49 -47.23
CA SER A 2 31.06 72.22 -46.50
C SER A 2 31.44 72.37 -45.00
N ARG A 3 30.61 71.90 -44.13
CA ARG A 3 31.03 71.63 -42.72
C ARG A 3 30.75 70.14 -42.37
N ARG A 4 31.84 69.43 -42.16
CA ARG A 4 31.82 68.07 -41.60
C ARG A 4 31.63 68.15 -40.06
N PRO A 5 30.89 67.27 -39.46
CA PRO A 5 30.96 67.10 -38.02
C PRO A 5 31.99 65.99 -37.65
N LEU A 6 32.67 66.23 -36.58
CA LEU A 6 33.62 65.36 -35.86
C LEU A 6 32.93 64.10 -35.34
N SER A 7 33.54 62.92 -35.59
CA SER A 7 33.20 61.67 -34.92
C SER A 7 33.93 61.60 -33.57
N VAL A 8 33.19 61.52 -32.52
CA VAL A 8 33.72 61.18 -31.16
C VAL A 8 33.65 59.67 -31.00
N LEU A 9 34.80 59.00 -30.96
CA LEU A 9 34.88 57.60 -30.53
C LEU A 9 34.65 57.53 -29.01
N LEU A 10 33.56 56.84 -28.62
CA LEU A 10 33.31 56.48 -27.23
C LEU A 10 33.76 55.04 -27.03
N THR A 11 34.89 54.84 -26.33
CA THR A 11 35.38 53.53 -25.96
C THR A 11 34.56 53.00 -24.80
N ALA A 12 33.69 52.05 -25.06
CA ALA A 12 32.97 51.33 -24.01
C ALA A 12 33.84 50.24 -23.43
N VAL A 13 34.26 50.40 -22.16
CA VAL A 13 34.87 49.35 -21.37
C VAL A 13 33.75 48.39 -20.88
N LEU A 14 33.70 47.18 -21.44
CA LEU A 14 32.80 46.14 -21.04
C LEU A 14 33.36 45.45 -19.79
N ALA A 15 32.82 45.77 -18.61
CA ALA A 15 33.10 45.04 -17.39
C ALA A 15 32.30 43.70 -17.48
N LEU A 16 32.98 42.57 -17.62
CA LEU A 16 32.42 41.25 -17.44
C LEU A 16 32.14 41.05 -15.95
N LEU A 17 30.90 41.25 -15.52
CA LEU A 17 30.40 40.71 -14.26
C LEU A 17 30.03 39.26 -14.49
N GLY A 18 30.92 38.35 -14.07
CA GLY A 18 30.63 36.93 -14.01
C GLY A 18 29.54 36.64 -13.00
N THR A 19 28.35 36.34 -13.48
CA THR A 19 27.31 35.72 -12.64
C THR A 19 27.72 34.28 -12.38
N ALA A 20 28.25 34.00 -11.20
CA ALA A 20 28.40 32.65 -10.70
C ALA A 20 26.98 32.09 -10.50
N ALA A 21 26.56 31.23 -11.41
CA ALA A 21 25.37 30.42 -11.20
C ALA A 21 25.68 29.45 -10.05
N LEU A 22 25.01 29.64 -8.91
CA LEU A 22 24.96 28.61 -7.88
C LEU A 22 24.28 27.38 -8.51
N ALA A 23 25.05 26.35 -8.74
CA ALA A 23 24.51 25.03 -9.03
C ALA A 23 23.66 24.59 -7.81
N PRO A 24 22.44 24.02 -8.02
CA PRO A 24 21.69 23.44 -6.93
C PRO A 24 22.55 22.34 -6.32
N ALA A 25 22.68 22.37 -4.98
CA ALA A 25 23.37 21.32 -4.26
C ALA A 25 22.74 19.98 -4.62
N ALA A 26 23.54 19.12 -5.25
CA ALA A 26 23.14 17.73 -5.48
C ALA A 26 22.84 17.12 -4.12
N ALA A 27 21.59 16.73 -3.90
CA ALA A 27 21.23 15.93 -2.75
C ALA A 27 22.11 14.67 -2.83
N SER A 28 22.99 14.52 -1.85
CA SER A 28 23.87 13.36 -1.71
C SER A 28 22.97 12.13 -1.63
N ALA A 29 22.95 11.34 -2.70
CA ALA A 29 22.35 10.01 -2.63
C ALA A 29 23.12 9.24 -1.55
N ALA A 30 22.41 8.82 -0.51
CA ALA A 30 22.99 7.93 0.48
C ALA A 30 23.54 6.70 -0.26
N PRO A 31 24.75 6.23 0.11
CA PRO A 31 25.33 5.05 -0.55
C PRO A 31 24.35 3.89 -0.42
N ALA A 32 24.09 3.22 -1.54
CA ALA A 32 23.32 1.99 -1.55
C ALA A 32 23.98 1.01 -0.56
N ALA A 33 23.33 0.77 0.57
CA ALA A 33 23.79 -0.25 1.49
C ALA A 33 23.73 -1.57 0.74
N THR A 34 24.87 -2.21 0.55
CA THR A 34 24.97 -3.61 0.13
C THR A 34 24.19 -4.42 1.17
N ALA A 35 23.02 -4.93 0.78
CA ALA A 35 22.21 -5.75 1.65
C ALA A 35 23.06 -6.95 2.11
N PRO A 36 23.11 -7.27 3.40
CA PRO A 36 23.70 -8.51 3.85
C PRO A 36 22.99 -9.68 3.18
N ALA A 37 23.72 -10.72 2.83
CA ALA A 37 23.16 -11.95 2.28
C ALA A 37 21.99 -12.41 3.15
N PRO A 38 20.84 -12.81 2.57
CA PRO A 38 19.71 -13.26 3.36
C PRO A 38 20.14 -14.42 4.25
N ALA A 39 19.87 -14.31 5.56
CA ALA A 39 19.99 -15.42 6.46
C ALA A 39 19.11 -16.58 5.96
N PRO A 40 19.51 -17.85 6.13
CA PRO A 40 18.67 -18.97 5.75
C PRO A 40 17.29 -18.81 6.42
N ALA A 41 16.23 -19.01 5.63
CA ALA A 41 14.86 -18.86 6.11
C ALA A 41 14.67 -19.73 7.37
N PRO A 42 14.20 -19.17 8.49
CA PRO A 42 13.86 -19.96 9.65
C PRO A 42 12.79 -20.99 9.28
N ALA A 43 12.85 -22.17 9.88
CA ALA A 43 11.80 -23.17 9.74
C ALA A 43 10.43 -22.54 10.06
N PRO A 44 9.33 -22.92 9.37
CA PRO A 44 8.02 -22.36 9.62
C PRO A 44 7.70 -22.49 11.11
N ALA A 45 7.36 -21.37 11.74
CA ALA A 45 6.96 -21.35 13.14
C ALA A 45 5.72 -22.26 13.32
N PRO A 46 5.62 -23.02 14.43
CA PRO A 46 4.41 -23.78 14.72
C PRO A 46 3.22 -22.82 14.75
N ALA A 47 2.11 -23.26 14.16
CA ALA A 47 0.87 -22.49 14.18
C ALA A 47 0.50 -22.15 15.62
N PRO A 48 0.10 -20.90 15.93
CA PRO A 48 -0.39 -20.58 17.26
C PRO A 48 -1.58 -21.50 17.60
N THR A 49 -1.61 -22.00 18.83
CA THR A 49 -2.69 -22.88 19.29
C THR A 49 -4.01 -22.10 19.30
N ASN A 50 -4.95 -22.53 18.48
CA ASN A 50 -6.29 -21.96 18.40
C ASN A 50 -7.02 -22.14 19.72
N ASN A 51 -7.34 -21.05 20.40
CA ASN A 51 -8.22 -21.02 21.57
C ASN A 51 -9.67 -20.58 21.22
N LEU A 52 -10.10 -20.75 19.97
CA LEU A 52 -11.46 -20.41 19.56
C LEU A 52 -12.34 -21.63 19.71
N ASP A 53 -13.48 -21.44 20.41
CA ASP A 53 -14.53 -22.44 20.52
C ASP A 53 -15.10 -22.75 19.14
N PRO A 54 -15.00 -23.99 18.63
CA PRO A 54 -15.51 -24.37 17.32
C PRO A 54 -17.03 -24.16 17.16
N ALA A 55 -17.75 -24.01 18.25
CA ALA A 55 -19.21 -23.85 18.24
C ALA A 55 -19.69 -22.47 17.76
N THR A 56 -18.80 -21.47 17.62
CA THR A 56 -19.16 -20.11 17.21
C THR A 56 -18.63 -19.70 15.85
N ASN A 57 -17.91 -20.60 15.15
CA ASN A 57 -17.30 -20.31 13.86
C ASN A 57 -18.10 -20.99 12.74
N PRO A 58 -18.72 -20.25 11.80
CA PRO A 58 -19.29 -20.87 10.60
C PRO A 58 -18.17 -21.56 9.84
N THR A 59 -18.51 -22.64 9.15
CA THR A 59 -17.64 -23.55 8.39
C THR A 59 -16.39 -22.86 7.82
N VAL A 60 -15.23 -23.12 8.42
CA VAL A 60 -13.94 -22.61 7.92
C VAL A 60 -13.63 -23.33 6.62
N ALA A 61 -13.37 -22.58 5.55
CA ALA A 61 -12.97 -23.15 4.27
C ALA A 61 -11.66 -23.96 4.42
N ALA A 62 -11.51 -25.04 3.66
CA ALA A 62 -10.37 -25.93 3.76
C ALA A 62 -9.04 -25.17 3.58
N GLY A 63 -8.09 -25.38 4.48
CA GLY A 63 -6.78 -24.72 4.49
C GLY A 63 -6.73 -23.39 5.27
N TRP A 64 -7.88 -22.87 5.74
CA TRP A 64 -7.94 -21.67 6.57
C TRP A 64 -7.94 -22.02 8.06
N SER A 65 -7.31 -21.17 8.88
CA SER A 65 -7.09 -21.40 10.32
C SER A 65 -8.32 -21.07 11.19
N GLY A 66 -9.30 -20.35 10.66
CA GLY A 66 -10.26 -19.61 11.48
C GLY A 66 -9.68 -18.30 11.99
N TRP A 67 -10.47 -17.53 12.78
CA TRP A 67 -10.13 -16.19 13.21
C TRP A 67 -9.57 -16.18 14.64
N GLN A 68 -8.45 -15.50 14.82
CA GLN A 68 -7.80 -15.27 16.11
C GLN A 68 -7.96 -13.81 16.52
N ASP A 69 -8.44 -13.58 17.74
CA ASP A 69 -8.51 -12.22 18.32
C ASP A 69 -7.11 -11.73 18.69
N LEU A 70 -6.71 -10.60 18.12
CA LEU A 70 -5.46 -9.91 18.43
C LEU A 70 -5.67 -8.75 19.41
N GLY A 71 -6.90 -8.49 19.83
CA GLY A 71 -7.25 -7.31 20.64
C GLY A 71 -7.10 -6.01 19.86
N GLY A 72 -6.96 -4.91 20.63
CA GLY A 72 -6.85 -3.57 20.05
C GLY A 72 -8.23 -2.96 19.74
N TYR A 73 -8.20 -1.68 19.35
CA TYR A 73 -9.33 -0.91 18.87
C TYR A 73 -8.83 0.04 17.78
N ALA A 74 -9.51 0.08 16.66
CA ALA A 74 -9.09 0.93 15.56
C ALA A 74 -10.27 1.60 14.84
N LEU A 75 -9.99 2.75 14.23
CA LEU A 75 -10.93 3.53 13.43
C LEU A 75 -10.79 3.23 11.92
N SER A 76 -9.66 2.67 11.49
CA SER A 76 -9.41 2.33 10.08
C SER A 76 -9.39 0.82 9.86
N ALA A 77 -9.65 0.39 8.63
CA ALA A 77 -9.36 -0.97 8.22
C ALA A 77 -7.90 -1.34 8.56
N PRO A 78 -7.63 -2.55 9.07
CA PRO A 78 -6.26 -3.00 9.24
C PRO A 78 -5.56 -3.11 7.88
N THR A 79 -4.30 -2.68 7.82
CA THR A 79 -3.43 -2.91 6.67
C THR A 79 -2.17 -3.62 7.12
N VAL A 80 -1.63 -4.44 6.26
CA VAL A 80 -0.53 -5.33 6.61
C VAL A 80 0.50 -5.39 5.50
N SER A 81 1.77 -5.45 5.87
CA SER A 81 2.88 -5.72 4.97
C SER A 81 3.76 -6.86 5.51
N SER A 82 4.61 -7.39 4.65
CA SER A 82 5.61 -8.37 5.03
C SER A 82 6.87 -8.18 4.20
N TRP A 83 8.04 -8.25 4.82
CA TRP A 83 9.33 -8.23 4.11
C TRP A 83 10.03 -9.58 4.04
N ALA A 84 9.50 -10.59 4.72
CA ALA A 84 10.07 -11.94 4.77
C ALA A 84 9.07 -12.96 5.29
N ALA A 85 9.35 -14.24 5.06
CA ALA A 85 8.62 -15.33 5.67
C ALA A 85 8.68 -15.24 7.21
N GLY A 86 7.54 -15.41 7.87
CA GLY A 86 7.42 -15.33 9.33
C GLY A 86 7.40 -13.92 9.89
N ARG A 87 7.33 -12.88 9.03
CA ARG A 87 7.20 -11.48 9.43
C ARG A 87 5.90 -10.88 8.92
N LEU A 88 5.16 -10.22 9.81
CA LEU A 88 4.01 -9.37 9.48
C LEU A 88 4.16 -8.04 10.20
N ASP A 89 3.82 -6.97 9.53
CA ASP A 89 3.77 -5.62 10.07
C ASP A 89 2.36 -5.08 9.86
N LEU A 90 1.62 -4.92 10.94
CA LEU A 90 0.20 -4.60 10.98
C LEU A 90 -0.01 -3.16 11.44
N PHE A 91 -0.80 -2.39 10.69
CA PHE A 91 -1.06 -0.98 10.95
C PHE A 91 -2.55 -0.67 11.00
N VAL A 92 -2.90 0.25 11.88
CA VAL A 92 -4.24 0.81 12.02
C VAL A 92 -4.18 2.29 12.41
N VAL A 93 -5.24 3.02 12.14
CA VAL A 93 -5.46 4.34 12.77
C VAL A 93 -6.22 4.12 14.07
N GLY A 94 -5.64 4.54 15.17
CA GLY A 94 -6.23 4.42 16.51
C GLY A 94 -7.27 5.50 16.83
N GLY A 95 -7.87 5.42 17.99
CA GLY A 95 -8.86 6.39 18.49
C GLY A 95 -8.32 7.82 18.69
N ASP A 96 -7.02 7.99 18.71
CA ASP A 96 -6.31 9.26 18.78
C ASP A 96 -5.96 9.87 17.39
N ASN A 97 -6.47 9.26 16.31
CA ASN A 97 -6.12 9.54 14.91
C ASN A 97 -4.63 9.29 14.59
N GLY A 98 -3.88 8.70 15.48
CA GLY A 98 -2.49 8.31 15.27
C GLY A 98 -2.37 6.98 14.54
N LEU A 99 -1.27 6.82 13.82
CA LEU A 99 -0.88 5.50 13.29
C LEU A 99 -0.39 4.64 14.45
N TRP A 100 -0.93 3.44 14.54
CA TRP A 100 -0.49 2.39 15.46
C TRP A 100 0.06 1.21 14.69
N HIS A 101 1.11 0.58 15.21
CA HIS A 101 1.84 -0.54 14.63
C HIS A 101 2.01 -1.66 15.64
N ARG A 102 1.88 -2.89 15.18
CA ARG A 102 2.44 -4.07 15.85
C ARG A 102 2.94 -5.06 14.81
N TRP A 103 3.84 -5.92 15.23
CA TRP A 103 4.41 -6.87 14.29
C TRP A 103 4.50 -8.28 14.86
N TYR A 104 4.39 -9.22 13.94
CA TYR A 104 4.65 -10.62 14.19
C TYR A 104 6.05 -10.96 13.73
N ASP A 105 6.83 -11.62 14.58
CA ASP A 105 8.18 -12.04 14.29
C ASP A 105 8.50 -13.31 15.08
N ASN A 106 9.11 -14.32 14.41
CA ASN A 106 9.54 -15.55 15.04
C ASN A 106 8.46 -16.24 15.92
N GLY A 107 7.23 -16.29 15.45
CA GLY A 107 6.14 -16.95 16.16
C GLY A 107 5.41 -16.11 17.21
N THR A 108 5.78 -14.82 17.37
CA THR A 108 5.25 -13.98 18.44
C THR A 108 4.76 -12.63 17.92
N TRP A 109 3.57 -12.22 18.37
CA TRP A 109 3.09 -10.86 18.21
C TRP A 109 3.72 -9.93 19.25
N ASN A 110 4.33 -8.84 18.79
CA ASN A 110 4.85 -7.80 19.65
C ASN A 110 3.72 -6.85 20.11
N PRO A 111 3.90 -6.07 21.17
CA PRO A 111 2.91 -5.09 21.62
C PRO A 111 2.65 -4.01 20.57
N TRP A 112 1.48 -3.33 20.68
CA TRP A 112 1.20 -2.14 19.90
C TRP A 112 2.15 -0.99 20.29
N GLU A 113 2.68 -0.30 19.28
CA GLU A 113 3.45 0.93 19.45
C GLU A 113 2.79 2.10 18.70
N PRO A 114 2.75 3.31 19.29
CA PRO A 114 2.26 4.49 18.59
C PRO A 114 3.33 5.03 17.64
N LEU A 115 2.94 5.27 16.41
CA LEU A 115 3.78 5.93 15.42
C LEU A 115 3.37 7.39 15.18
N GLY A 116 2.34 7.89 15.85
CA GLY A 116 1.87 9.27 15.75
C GLY A 116 1.24 9.59 14.38
N GLY A 117 1.20 10.86 14.06
CA GLY A 117 0.45 11.39 12.93
C GLY A 117 -0.92 11.91 13.35
N ASN A 118 -1.66 12.48 12.40
CA ASN A 118 -3.05 12.90 12.54
C ASN A 118 -3.77 12.45 11.27
N LEU A 119 -4.28 11.23 11.27
CA LEU A 119 -4.75 10.53 10.09
C LEU A 119 -6.27 10.39 10.07
N THR A 120 -6.82 10.29 8.86
CA THR A 120 -8.23 9.98 8.63
C THR A 120 -8.39 8.93 7.54
N GLY A 121 -9.53 8.23 7.54
CA GLY A 121 -9.76 7.15 6.59
C GLY A 121 -8.85 5.96 6.80
N ASN A 122 -8.53 5.26 5.73
CA ASN A 122 -7.69 4.08 5.79
C ASN A 122 -6.24 4.40 5.42
N VAL A 123 -5.33 3.63 5.98
CA VAL A 123 -3.91 3.62 5.61
C VAL A 123 -3.60 2.41 4.72
N SER A 124 -2.47 2.45 4.03
CA SER A 124 -1.96 1.34 3.24
C SER A 124 -0.46 1.18 3.49
N ALA A 125 0.01 -0.05 3.58
CA ALA A 125 1.41 -0.36 3.87
C ALA A 125 1.98 -1.39 2.90
N ILE A 126 3.24 -1.26 2.58
CA ILE A 126 4.00 -2.18 1.73
C ILE A 126 5.45 -2.27 2.19
N SER A 127 6.09 -3.36 1.85
CA SER A 127 7.54 -3.50 1.92
C SER A 127 8.10 -3.82 0.54
N TRP A 128 9.21 -3.21 0.17
CA TRP A 128 9.96 -3.60 -1.02
C TRP A 128 11.15 -4.53 -0.72
N GLY A 129 11.36 -4.89 0.54
CA GLY A 129 12.44 -5.78 0.96
C GLY A 129 12.75 -5.69 2.45
N PRO A 130 13.65 -6.54 2.95
CA PRO A 130 13.98 -6.62 4.36
C PRO A 130 14.42 -5.28 4.96
N GLY A 131 13.85 -4.95 6.14
CA GLY A 131 14.17 -3.72 6.87
C GLY A 131 13.56 -2.44 6.27
N ARG A 132 12.63 -2.57 5.33
CA ARG A 132 11.90 -1.44 4.77
C ARG A 132 10.40 -1.65 4.86
N ILE A 133 9.69 -0.61 5.33
CA ILE A 133 8.24 -0.51 5.28
C ILE A 133 7.89 0.91 4.84
N ASP A 134 6.93 1.04 3.97
CA ASP A 134 6.36 2.30 3.53
C ASP A 134 4.87 2.31 3.89
N VAL A 135 4.42 3.38 4.57
CA VAL A 135 3.02 3.55 4.99
C VAL A 135 2.52 4.87 4.44
N VAL A 136 1.36 4.82 3.80
CA VAL A 136 0.66 6.01 3.29
C VAL A 136 -0.70 6.14 3.93
N GLY A 137 -1.14 7.37 4.14
CA GLY A 137 -2.43 7.71 4.71
C GLY A 137 -2.89 9.09 4.24
N ALA A 138 -4.01 9.54 4.76
CA ALA A 138 -4.50 10.90 4.57
C ALA A 138 -4.39 11.68 5.89
N ASP A 139 -3.83 12.89 5.85
CA ASP A 139 -3.84 13.80 6.98
C ASP A 139 -5.27 14.28 7.28
N ALA A 140 -5.69 14.24 8.53
CA ALA A 140 -7.06 14.53 8.93
C ALA A 140 -7.46 16.01 8.77
N SER A 141 -6.49 16.92 8.70
CA SER A 141 -6.73 18.36 8.59
C SER A 141 -6.78 18.84 7.15
N SER A 142 -5.93 18.29 6.29
CA SER A 142 -5.76 18.72 4.90
C SER A 142 -6.32 17.72 3.88
N PHE A 143 -6.52 16.47 4.28
CA PHE A 143 -6.80 15.33 3.39
C PHE A 143 -5.69 15.05 2.38
N HIS A 144 -4.52 15.63 2.58
CA HIS A 144 -3.35 15.37 1.75
C HIS A 144 -2.83 13.96 1.95
N LEU A 145 -2.31 13.37 0.89
CA LEU A 145 -1.58 12.12 0.96
C LEU A 145 -0.29 12.33 1.73
N VAL A 146 -0.14 11.63 2.85
CA VAL A 146 1.07 11.65 3.67
C VAL A 146 1.71 10.28 3.70
N HIS A 147 3.03 10.26 3.81
CA HIS A 147 3.88 9.09 3.78
C HIS A 147 4.88 9.11 4.92
N ARG A 148 5.15 7.96 5.49
CA ARG A 148 6.33 7.73 6.31
C ARG A 148 6.86 6.32 6.07
N TRP A 149 8.11 6.11 6.42
CA TRP A 149 8.73 4.81 6.21
C TRP A 149 9.63 4.39 7.37
N TYR A 150 9.80 3.09 7.49
CA TYR A 150 10.83 2.45 8.31
C TYR A 150 12.02 2.09 7.44
N GLY A 151 13.21 2.40 7.92
CA GLY A 151 14.46 2.06 7.23
C GLY A 151 15.65 2.28 8.17
N ASN A 152 16.72 1.52 7.99
CA ASN A 152 17.91 1.60 8.84
C ASN A 152 17.61 1.48 10.35
N GLY A 153 16.61 0.67 10.72
CA GLY A 153 16.24 0.45 12.12
C GLY A 153 15.41 1.57 12.77
N THR A 154 14.91 2.54 12.00
CA THR A 154 14.15 3.68 12.54
C THR A 154 12.97 4.07 11.65
N TRP A 155 11.95 4.69 12.27
CA TRP A 155 10.85 5.34 11.58
C TRP A 155 11.23 6.79 11.24
N TYR A 156 11.06 7.16 9.97
CA TYR A 156 11.27 8.54 9.52
C TYR A 156 9.99 9.37 9.75
N ALA A 157 10.13 10.71 9.69
CA ALA A 157 9.00 11.62 9.86
C ALA A 157 8.00 11.52 8.70
N TRP A 158 6.77 11.99 8.95
CA TRP A 158 5.77 12.13 7.91
C TRP A 158 6.18 13.18 6.88
N GLU A 159 5.97 12.89 5.60
CA GLU A 159 6.13 13.82 4.48
C GLU A 159 4.85 13.91 3.66
N ASP A 160 4.59 15.04 3.03
CA ASP A 160 3.45 15.26 2.14
C ASP A 160 3.84 14.87 0.71
N LEU A 161 3.11 13.92 0.13
CA LEU A 161 3.28 13.47 -1.26
C LEU A 161 2.11 13.85 -2.15
N SER A 162 1.17 14.65 -1.67
CA SER A 162 -0.10 14.94 -2.36
C SER A 162 0.04 15.84 -3.58
N GLU A 163 1.03 16.77 -3.57
CA GLU A 163 1.10 17.88 -4.54
C GLU A 163 -0.23 18.68 -4.59
N GLY A 164 -0.92 18.78 -3.45
CA GLY A 164 -2.21 19.48 -3.31
C GLY A 164 -3.45 18.64 -3.65
N LEU A 165 -3.28 17.37 -4.02
CA LEU A 165 -4.41 16.45 -4.22
C LEU A 165 -4.88 15.88 -2.88
N THR A 166 -6.18 15.61 -2.79
CA THR A 166 -6.81 15.08 -1.58
C THR A 166 -7.22 13.62 -1.76
N THR A 167 -7.18 12.85 -0.67
CA THR A 167 -7.62 11.46 -0.62
C THR A 167 -8.05 11.09 0.79
N VAL A 168 -8.74 9.97 0.95
CA VAL A 168 -9.05 9.40 2.27
C VAL A 168 -8.71 7.90 2.37
N ASN A 169 -8.48 7.25 1.23
CA ASN A 169 -8.19 5.81 1.15
C ASN A 169 -7.11 5.56 0.11
N PRO A 170 -5.85 5.92 0.36
CA PRO A 170 -4.77 5.63 -0.57
C PRO A 170 -4.46 4.13 -0.61
N ALA A 171 -3.80 3.70 -1.71
CA ALA A 171 -3.18 2.39 -1.79
C ALA A 171 -1.72 2.52 -2.21
N VAL A 172 -0.91 1.56 -1.79
CA VAL A 172 0.50 1.46 -2.16
C VAL A 172 0.84 0.03 -2.54
N SER A 173 1.66 -0.12 -3.58
CA SER A 173 2.28 -1.40 -3.95
C SER A 173 3.76 -1.20 -4.29
N SER A 174 4.47 -2.30 -4.52
CA SER A 174 5.87 -2.25 -4.91
C SER A 174 6.19 -3.35 -5.91
N GLN A 175 6.83 -2.98 -7.00
CA GLN A 175 7.34 -3.89 -8.03
C GLN A 175 8.73 -4.43 -7.69
N GLY A 176 9.25 -4.16 -6.50
CA GLY A 176 10.55 -4.59 -6.01
C GLY A 176 11.39 -3.47 -5.45
N LEU A 177 12.64 -3.78 -5.17
CA LEU A 177 13.57 -2.92 -4.43
C LEU A 177 13.64 -1.50 -5.01
N GLY A 178 13.41 -0.50 -4.14
CA GLY A 178 13.50 0.91 -4.49
C GLY A 178 12.36 1.42 -5.37
N LYS A 179 11.26 0.69 -5.48
CA LYS A 179 10.10 1.08 -6.29
C LYS A 179 8.83 1.11 -5.44
N LEU A 180 8.04 2.15 -5.62
CA LEU A 180 6.69 2.28 -5.06
C LEU A 180 5.72 2.72 -6.14
N ASP A 181 4.49 2.27 -6.01
CA ASP A 181 3.38 2.69 -6.86
C ASP A 181 2.25 3.14 -5.92
N LEU A 182 1.86 4.42 -6.02
CA LEU A 182 0.82 5.05 -5.21
C LEU A 182 -0.45 5.25 -6.01
N PHE A 183 -1.57 5.03 -5.33
CA PHE A 183 -2.91 5.18 -5.89
C PHE A 183 -3.76 6.03 -4.96
N ILE A 184 -4.44 7.03 -5.53
CA ILE A 184 -5.42 7.85 -4.83
C ILE A 184 -6.67 8.03 -5.69
N THR A 185 -7.83 8.11 -5.05
CA THR A 185 -9.05 8.56 -5.71
C THR A 185 -9.19 10.07 -5.51
N ASN A 186 -9.24 10.81 -6.59
CA ASN A 186 -9.43 12.25 -6.56
C ASN A 186 -10.40 12.67 -7.69
N GLY A 187 -11.45 13.40 -7.35
CA GLY A 187 -12.45 13.88 -8.31
C GLY A 187 -13.16 12.76 -9.11
N GLY A 188 -13.34 11.58 -8.52
CA GLY A 188 -13.96 10.43 -9.17
C GLY A 188 -13.02 9.62 -10.08
N SER A 189 -11.75 10.00 -10.17
CA SER A 189 -10.76 9.29 -10.96
C SER A 189 -9.73 8.61 -10.07
N LEU A 190 -9.31 7.41 -10.43
CA LEU A 190 -8.17 6.76 -9.80
C LEU A 190 -6.89 7.23 -10.46
N LEU A 191 -6.04 7.87 -9.68
CA LEU A 191 -4.74 8.39 -10.08
C LEU A 191 -3.63 7.49 -9.57
N HIS A 192 -2.56 7.40 -10.34
CA HIS A 192 -1.36 6.64 -10.06
C HIS A 192 -0.10 7.49 -10.25
N ARG A 193 0.89 7.28 -9.41
CA ARG A 193 2.28 7.74 -9.61
C ARG A 193 3.24 6.69 -9.11
N SER A 194 4.44 6.69 -9.67
CA SER A 194 5.51 5.74 -9.32
C SER A 194 6.72 6.46 -8.74
N TYR A 195 7.40 5.78 -7.81
CA TYR A 195 8.73 6.14 -7.33
C TYR A 195 9.76 5.14 -7.85
N SER A 196 10.84 5.64 -8.37
CA SER A 196 11.96 4.82 -8.82
C SER A 196 13.24 5.67 -8.87
N ASN A 197 14.36 5.12 -8.45
CA ASN A 197 15.67 5.79 -8.49
C ASN A 197 15.69 7.16 -7.80
N GLY A 198 14.96 7.33 -6.71
CA GLY A 198 14.91 8.59 -5.97
C GLY A 198 13.92 9.63 -6.52
N VAL A 199 13.15 9.31 -7.55
CA VAL A 199 12.28 10.27 -8.24
C VAL A 199 10.85 9.76 -8.33
N TRP A 200 9.89 10.64 -8.02
CA TRP A 200 8.47 10.43 -8.27
C TRP A 200 8.07 10.89 -9.67
N THR A 201 7.23 10.12 -10.36
CA THR A 201 6.57 10.56 -11.60
C THR A 201 5.46 11.56 -11.27
N GLN A 202 4.91 12.22 -12.29
CA GLN A 202 3.67 12.99 -12.13
C GLN A 202 2.49 12.05 -11.93
N TRP A 203 1.41 12.57 -11.30
CA TRP A 203 0.14 11.87 -11.20
C TRP A 203 -0.49 11.69 -12.58
N GLY A 204 -0.97 10.49 -12.88
CA GLY A 204 -1.69 10.15 -14.11
C GLY A 204 -2.92 9.32 -13.82
N SER A 205 -4.00 9.53 -14.59
CA SER A 205 -5.20 8.70 -14.51
C SER A 205 -4.93 7.31 -15.11
N ILE A 206 -5.46 6.26 -14.46
CA ILE A 206 -5.35 4.88 -14.95
C ILE A 206 -6.63 4.36 -15.61
N GLY A 207 -7.49 5.25 -16.03
CA GLY A 207 -8.73 4.92 -16.73
C GLY A 207 -9.89 5.82 -16.30
N THR A 208 -11.04 5.60 -16.91
CA THR A 208 -12.23 6.43 -16.73
C THR A 208 -13.26 5.86 -15.75
N GLU A 209 -13.01 4.68 -15.18
CA GLU A 209 -13.89 4.11 -14.15
C GLU A 209 -13.78 4.90 -12.86
N ASP A 210 -14.94 5.26 -12.31
CA ASP A 210 -15.06 5.86 -10.99
C ASP A 210 -14.99 4.76 -9.92
N VAL A 211 -13.78 4.49 -9.45
CA VAL A 211 -13.53 3.50 -8.40
C VAL A 211 -13.00 4.17 -7.15
N SER A 212 -13.49 3.71 -6.03
CA SER A 212 -13.12 4.14 -4.69
C SER A 212 -12.43 3.02 -3.92
N SER A 213 -11.79 3.40 -2.81
CA SER A 213 -11.15 2.47 -1.87
C SER A 213 -10.21 1.47 -2.57
N PRO A 214 -9.22 1.93 -3.32
CA PRO A 214 -8.32 1.06 -4.05
C PRO A 214 -7.52 0.17 -3.11
N ALA A 215 -7.16 -1.01 -3.59
CA ALA A 215 -6.11 -1.85 -3.05
C ALA A 215 -5.21 -2.31 -4.19
N ALA A 216 -3.90 -2.39 -3.96
CA ALA A 216 -2.94 -2.67 -5.01
C ALA A 216 -1.89 -3.68 -4.56
N VAL A 217 -1.42 -4.49 -5.49
CA VAL A 217 -0.34 -5.47 -5.29
C VAL A 217 0.51 -5.58 -6.54
N SER A 218 1.70 -6.10 -6.40
CA SER A 218 2.55 -6.52 -7.50
C SER A 218 3.09 -7.92 -7.22
N TRP A 219 3.16 -8.77 -8.23
CA TRP A 219 3.87 -10.05 -8.12
C TRP A 219 5.30 -9.98 -8.68
N GLY A 220 5.76 -8.80 -9.08
CA GLY A 220 7.12 -8.61 -9.57
C GLY A 220 7.27 -7.44 -10.55
N PRO A 221 8.49 -7.24 -11.07
CA PRO A 221 8.79 -6.13 -11.94
C PRO A 221 7.91 -6.08 -13.19
N GLY A 222 7.40 -4.89 -13.51
CA GLY A 222 6.57 -4.66 -14.69
C GLY A 222 5.11 -5.08 -14.55
N ARG A 223 4.69 -5.48 -13.34
CA ARG A 223 3.30 -5.83 -13.06
C ARG A 223 2.77 -5.08 -11.83
N ILE A 224 1.58 -4.54 -11.96
CA ILE A 224 0.78 -4.01 -10.85
C ILE A 224 -0.65 -4.45 -11.09
N ASP A 225 -1.33 -4.86 -10.04
CA ASP A 225 -2.74 -5.19 -10.05
C ASP A 225 -3.47 -4.31 -9.04
N VAL A 226 -4.58 -3.70 -9.46
CA VAL A 226 -5.37 -2.77 -8.64
C VAL A 226 -6.82 -3.21 -8.66
N VAL A 227 -7.41 -3.33 -7.50
CA VAL A 227 -8.85 -3.54 -7.34
C VAL A 227 -9.47 -2.34 -6.63
N GLY A 228 -10.72 -2.07 -6.92
CA GLY A 228 -11.47 -1.01 -6.25
C GLY A 228 -12.97 -1.22 -6.40
N ARG A 229 -13.74 -0.47 -5.61
CA ARG A 229 -15.20 -0.52 -5.63
C ARG A 229 -15.72 0.58 -6.54
N ALA A 230 -16.46 0.21 -7.58
CA ALA A 230 -17.12 1.16 -8.47
C ALA A 230 -18.41 1.74 -7.85
N THR A 231 -18.94 2.79 -8.45
CA THR A 231 -20.19 3.45 -8.01
C THR A 231 -21.41 2.54 -8.04
N ASP A 232 -21.42 1.51 -8.89
CA ASP A 232 -22.46 0.47 -8.91
C ASP A 232 -22.30 -0.57 -7.78
N GLY A 233 -21.31 -0.39 -6.89
CA GLY A 233 -20.98 -1.29 -5.80
C GLY A 233 -20.19 -2.54 -6.20
N ARG A 234 -19.92 -2.76 -7.48
CA ARG A 234 -19.16 -3.92 -7.94
C ARG A 234 -17.67 -3.67 -7.84
N LEU A 235 -16.94 -4.77 -7.66
CA LEU A 235 -15.49 -4.76 -7.73
C LEU A 235 -15.02 -4.67 -9.19
N ARG A 236 -14.04 -3.80 -9.38
CA ARG A 236 -13.30 -3.62 -10.63
C ARG A 236 -11.85 -4.01 -10.39
N HIS A 237 -11.24 -4.55 -11.44
CA HIS A 237 -9.82 -4.87 -11.49
C HIS A 237 -9.20 -4.24 -12.73
N ASN A 238 -8.01 -3.68 -12.58
CA ASN A 238 -7.18 -3.20 -13.67
C ASN A 238 -5.73 -3.62 -13.38
N TRP A 239 -4.95 -3.81 -14.42
CA TRP A 239 -3.55 -4.15 -14.25
C TRP A 239 -2.64 -3.41 -15.21
N TYR A 240 -1.44 -3.17 -14.74
CA TYR A 240 -0.34 -2.65 -15.54
C TYR A 240 0.57 -3.80 -15.96
N SER A 241 0.85 -3.91 -17.25
CA SER A 241 1.83 -4.85 -17.79
C SER A 241 2.35 -4.35 -19.14
N ASN A 242 3.57 -4.73 -19.51
CA ASN A 242 4.17 -4.35 -20.78
C ASN A 242 4.15 -2.84 -21.06
N GLY A 243 4.25 -2.02 -20.03
CA GLY A 243 4.32 -0.57 -20.17
C GLY A 243 2.95 0.13 -20.26
N ALA A 244 1.83 -0.56 -20.12
CA ALA A 244 0.49 0.00 -20.26
C ALA A 244 -0.51 -0.58 -19.25
N TRP A 245 -1.54 0.20 -18.94
CA TRP A 245 -2.73 -0.26 -18.23
C TRP A 245 -3.67 -0.98 -19.21
N ALA A 246 -4.19 -2.14 -18.80
CA ALA A 246 -5.01 -2.99 -19.68
C ALA A 246 -6.46 -2.51 -19.81
N GLY A 247 -6.94 -1.73 -18.85
CA GLY A 247 -8.33 -1.34 -18.72
C GLY A 247 -9.08 -2.13 -17.65
N TRP A 248 -10.26 -1.63 -17.27
CA TRP A 248 -11.02 -2.17 -16.17
C TRP A 248 -11.87 -3.38 -16.57
N GLU A 249 -11.80 -4.45 -15.80
CA GLU A 249 -12.72 -5.57 -15.86
C GLU A 249 -13.57 -5.66 -14.58
N THR A 250 -14.70 -6.34 -14.66
CA THR A 250 -15.61 -6.53 -13.53
C THR A 250 -15.39 -7.89 -12.88
N LEU A 251 -15.14 -7.92 -11.58
CA LEU A 251 -15.03 -9.15 -10.80
C LEU A 251 -16.39 -9.70 -10.31
N SER A 252 -17.48 -9.11 -10.76
CA SER A 252 -18.88 -9.57 -10.60
C SER A 252 -19.46 -9.56 -9.17
N ALA A 253 -18.67 -9.36 -8.12
CA ALA A 253 -19.18 -9.25 -6.77
C ALA A 253 -19.56 -7.80 -6.42
N ARG A 254 -20.57 -7.66 -5.56
CA ARG A 254 -20.88 -6.39 -4.91
C ARG A 254 -20.32 -6.41 -3.50
N THR A 255 -19.71 -5.32 -3.09
CA THR A 255 -19.20 -5.14 -1.74
C THR A 255 -19.65 -3.80 -1.18
N ASP A 256 -19.90 -3.76 0.11
CA ASP A 256 -20.16 -2.52 0.84
C ASP A 256 -18.88 -2.00 1.54
N GLY A 257 -17.82 -2.81 1.55
CA GLY A 257 -16.55 -2.50 2.18
C GLY A 257 -15.38 -2.29 1.21
N ARG A 258 -14.21 -2.07 1.78
CA ARG A 258 -12.96 -1.97 1.07
C ARG A 258 -12.46 -3.35 0.68
N PRO A 259 -12.09 -3.61 -0.59
CA PRO A 259 -11.41 -4.84 -0.96
C PRO A 259 -9.95 -4.85 -0.49
N ALA A 260 -9.37 -6.04 -0.41
CA ALA A 260 -7.93 -6.25 -0.31
C ALA A 260 -7.47 -7.16 -1.45
N ILE A 261 -6.19 -7.07 -1.78
CA ILE A 261 -5.56 -7.93 -2.78
C ILE A 261 -4.17 -8.33 -2.29
N SER A 262 -3.83 -9.59 -2.49
CA SER A 262 -2.48 -10.11 -2.24
C SER A 262 -2.00 -10.99 -3.38
N SER A 263 -0.71 -11.32 -3.38
CA SER A 263 -0.13 -12.22 -4.37
C SER A 263 0.76 -13.25 -3.68
N ARG A 264 0.52 -14.51 -3.97
CA ARG A 264 1.34 -15.64 -3.52
C ARG A 264 2.54 -15.92 -4.44
N GLY A 265 2.76 -15.07 -5.44
CA GLY A 265 3.85 -15.21 -6.40
C GLY A 265 3.42 -14.91 -7.83
N ILE A 266 4.34 -15.07 -8.78
CA ILE A 266 4.12 -14.75 -10.18
C ILE A 266 2.89 -15.49 -10.72
N GLY A 267 1.99 -14.73 -11.36
CA GLY A 267 0.78 -15.26 -11.97
C GLY A 267 -0.32 -15.66 -11.00
N ARG A 268 -0.22 -15.27 -9.72
CA ARG A 268 -1.22 -15.59 -8.70
C ARG A 268 -1.68 -14.35 -7.97
N LEU A 269 -2.99 -14.15 -7.91
CA LEU A 269 -3.64 -13.10 -7.13
C LEU A 269 -4.73 -13.71 -6.27
N ASP A 270 -4.96 -13.08 -5.15
CA ASP A 270 -6.08 -13.37 -4.27
C ASP A 270 -6.75 -12.04 -3.89
N VAL A 271 -8.01 -11.88 -4.30
CA VAL A 271 -8.85 -10.73 -3.98
C VAL A 271 -9.80 -11.11 -2.87
N PHE A 272 -9.87 -10.26 -1.86
CA PHE A 272 -10.75 -10.42 -0.71
C PHE A 272 -11.70 -9.24 -0.61
N ALA A 273 -12.95 -9.52 -0.28
CA ALA A 273 -13.93 -8.47 -0.08
C ALA A 273 -14.98 -8.89 0.95
N PRO A 274 -15.47 -7.97 1.77
CA PRO A 274 -16.69 -8.18 2.54
C PRO A 274 -17.88 -8.15 1.59
N ILE A 275 -18.56 -9.31 1.46
CA ILE A 275 -19.72 -9.50 0.58
C ILE A 275 -20.79 -10.15 1.43
N ALA A 276 -22.03 -9.71 1.29
CA ALA A 276 -23.19 -10.21 2.02
C ALA A 276 -22.92 -10.58 3.50
N ASP A 277 -23.77 -10.20 4.39
CA ASP A 277 -23.72 -10.52 5.83
C ASP A 277 -22.37 -10.24 6.54
N ASN A 278 -21.52 -9.39 5.93
CA ASN A 278 -20.15 -9.07 6.36
C ASN A 278 -19.20 -10.28 6.42
N HIS A 279 -19.48 -11.34 5.69
CA HIS A 279 -18.52 -12.40 5.47
C HIS A 279 -17.39 -11.94 4.55
N ILE A 280 -16.18 -12.41 4.79
CA ILE A 280 -15.04 -12.22 3.90
C ILE A 280 -15.08 -13.29 2.83
N TRP A 281 -15.10 -12.85 1.60
CA TRP A 281 -15.05 -13.72 0.43
C TRP A 281 -13.72 -13.58 -0.28
N GLN A 282 -13.26 -14.69 -0.84
CA GLN A 282 -12.03 -14.78 -1.65
C GLN A 282 -12.36 -15.08 -3.09
N ARG A 283 -11.57 -14.52 -3.99
CA ARG A 283 -11.50 -14.93 -5.39
C ARG A 283 -10.06 -14.98 -5.83
N SER A 284 -9.63 -16.14 -6.36
CA SER A 284 -8.25 -16.35 -6.78
C SER A 284 -8.11 -16.27 -8.29
N TYR A 285 -6.92 -15.87 -8.72
CA TYR A 285 -6.49 -15.85 -10.11
C TYR A 285 -5.21 -16.67 -10.27
N ASP A 286 -5.18 -17.50 -11.32
CA ASP A 286 -3.99 -18.24 -11.72
C ASP A 286 -3.90 -18.37 -13.25
N SER A 287 -3.10 -19.33 -13.75
CA SER A 287 -2.93 -19.56 -15.19
C SER A 287 -4.22 -19.98 -15.94
N THR A 288 -5.26 -20.36 -15.22
CA THR A 288 -6.57 -20.72 -15.78
C THR A 288 -7.56 -19.55 -15.78
N GLY A 289 -7.19 -18.43 -15.16
CA GLY A 289 -8.00 -17.22 -15.00
C GLY A 289 -8.56 -17.06 -13.58
N TRP A 290 -9.64 -16.27 -13.46
CA TRP A 290 -10.35 -16.08 -12.19
C TRP A 290 -11.26 -17.28 -11.91
N ASP A 291 -11.16 -17.87 -10.71
CA ASP A 291 -12.09 -18.89 -10.21
C ASP A 291 -13.41 -18.28 -9.68
N GLN A 292 -14.20 -19.05 -8.94
CA GLN A 292 -15.42 -18.56 -8.31
C GLN A 292 -15.11 -17.85 -6.98
N TRP A 293 -16.10 -17.13 -6.44
CA TRP A 293 -16.00 -16.55 -5.11
C TRP A 293 -16.27 -17.64 -4.05
N ASP A 294 -15.37 -17.77 -3.08
CA ASP A 294 -15.46 -18.67 -1.94
C ASP A 294 -15.71 -17.87 -0.66
N ASP A 295 -16.69 -18.34 0.13
CA ASP A 295 -17.01 -17.75 1.44
C ASP A 295 -16.03 -18.26 2.50
N LEU A 296 -15.27 -17.37 3.10
CA LEU A 296 -14.34 -17.67 4.19
C LEU A 296 -14.98 -17.49 5.58
N GLY A 297 -16.25 -17.09 5.63
CA GLY A 297 -16.92 -16.75 6.87
C GLY A 297 -16.41 -15.45 7.47
N GLY A 298 -16.38 -15.40 8.80
CA GLY A 298 -16.10 -14.19 9.55
C GLY A 298 -17.40 -13.41 9.80
N VAL A 299 -17.43 -12.65 10.87
CA VAL A 299 -18.57 -11.80 11.23
C VAL A 299 -18.03 -10.54 11.87
N GLY A 300 -17.72 -9.56 11.06
CA GLY A 300 -17.14 -8.31 11.55
C GLY A 300 -17.65 -7.08 10.82
N LEU A 301 -16.94 -5.99 10.97
CA LEU A 301 -17.17 -4.80 10.16
C LEU A 301 -16.66 -5.06 8.74
N PRO A 302 -17.20 -4.37 7.71
CA PRO A 302 -16.90 -4.64 6.31
C PRO A 302 -15.49 -4.14 5.89
N THR A 303 -14.46 -4.71 6.50
CA THR A 303 -13.06 -4.37 6.22
C THR A 303 -12.21 -5.61 6.14
N VAL A 304 -11.19 -5.60 5.29
CA VAL A 304 -10.18 -6.66 5.21
C VAL A 304 -8.84 -6.08 4.79
N GLY A 305 -7.77 -6.55 5.42
CA GLY A 305 -6.38 -6.38 4.98
C GLY A 305 -5.79 -7.74 4.64
N ALA A 306 -4.97 -7.83 3.61
CA ALA A 306 -4.41 -9.08 3.14
C ALA A 306 -2.94 -8.94 2.78
N VAL A 307 -2.16 -9.97 3.07
CA VAL A 307 -0.76 -10.10 2.64
C VAL A 307 -0.40 -11.56 2.44
N SER A 308 0.60 -11.82 1.60
CA SER A 308 1.24 -13.11 1.49
C SER A 308 2.75 -12.95 1.66
N TRP A 309 3.38 -13.85 2.40
CA TRP A 309 4.83 -13.93 2.49
C TRP A 309 5.43 -15.12 1.73
N GLY A 310 4.60 -15.85 1.00
CA GLY A 310 5.06 -17.02 0.25
C GLY A 310 3.94 -17.77 -0.49
N PRO A 311 4.28 -18.77 -1.29
CA PRO A 311 3.36 -19.38 -2.26
C PRO A 311 2.18 -20.13 -1.64
N ASN A 312 2.27 -20.54 -0.38
CA ASN A 312 1.24 -21.29 0.32
C ASN A 312 0.77 -20.54 1.59
N ARG A 313 0.93 -19.23 1.63
CA ARG A 313 0.54 -18.44 2.79
C ARG A 313 -0.23 -17.20 2.38
N ILE A 314 -1.34 -16.97 3.06
CA ILE A 314 -2.08 -15.71 3.05
C ILE A 314 -2.43 -15.39 4.49
N ASP A 315 -2.26 -14.15 4.88
CA ASP A 315 -2.68 -13.63 6.18
C ASP A 315 -3.73 -12.54 5.95
N LEU A 316 -4.87 -12.69 6.62
CA LEU A 316 -6.01 -11.77 6.56
C LEU A 316 -6.23 -11.11 7.92
N PHE A 317 -6.59 -9.85 7.88
CA PHE A 317 -6.93 -9.07 9.06
C PHE A 317 -8.28 -8.37 8.83
N THR A 318 -9.14 -8.43 9.83
CA THR A 318 -10.45 -7.79 9.82
C THR A 318 -10.80 -7.26 11.21
N PHE A 319 -11.98 -6.69 11.35
CA PHE A 319 -12.54 -6.38 12.66
C PHE A 319 -13.52 -7.45 13.10
N GLY A 320 -13.43 -7.83 14.35
CA GLY A 320 -14.48 -8.57 15.04
C GLY A 320 -15.65 -7.66 15.46
N LYS A 321 -16.66 -8.28 16.09
CA LYS A 321 -17.91 -7.60 16.50
C LYS A 321 -17.73 -6.44 17.49
N GLN A 322 -16.64 -6.43 18.25
CA GLN A 322 -16.31 -5.39 19.23
C GLN A 322 -15.23 -4.43 18.71
N GLN A 323 -14.99 -4.40 17.39
CA GLN A 323 -13.94 -3.61 16.73
C GLN A 323 -12.51 -4.00 17.14
N GLN A 324 -12.35 -5.17 17.77
CA GLN A 324 -11.03 -5.79 17.95
C GLN A 324 -10.52 -6.28 16.61
N ILE A 325 -9.19 -6.39 16.49
CA ILE A 325 -8.57 -6.89 15.27
C ILE A 325 -8.50 -8.41 15.32
N GLU A 326 -9.00 -9.04 14.28
CA GLU A 326 -8.97 -10.48 14.10
C GLU A 326 -8.02 -10.85 12.97
N HIS A 327 -7.32 -11.96 13.13
CA HIS A 327 -6.34 -12.52 12.19
C HIS A 327 -6.75 -13.93 11.80
N GLY A 328 -6.83 -14.19 10.50
CA GLY A 328 -6.99 -15.52 9.93
C GLY A 328 -5.90 -15.77 8.89
N TRP A 329 -5.56 -17.03 8.67
CA TRP A 329 -4.54 -17.36 7.68
C TRP A 329 -4.82 -18.66 6.94
N TYR A 330 -4.31 -18.71 5.73
CA TYR A 330 -4.22 -19.89 4.88
C TYR A 330 -2.78 -20.43 4.90
N SER A 331 -2.62 -21.77 5.03
CA SER A 331 -1.30 -22.42 5.04
C SER A 331 -1.38 -23.89 4.60
#